data_ba7421493a38b4870760e0b50f8d4fd7
#
_entry.id   ba7421493a38b4870760e0b50f8d4fd7
#
_cell.length_a   1.000
_cell.length_b   1.000
_cell.length_c   1.000
_cell.angle_alpha   90.00
_cell.angle_beta   90.00
_cell.angle_gamma   90.00
#
_symmetry.space_group_name_H-M   'P 1'
#
loop_
_entity.id
_entity.type
_entity.pdbx_description
1 polymer ?
#
loop_
_entity_poly.entity_id
_entity_poly.type
_entity_poly.pdbx_seq_one_letter_code
_entity_poly.pdbx_strand_id
1 'polypeptide(L)'
;DTASNTVSDAGFSFPNTGKVIRLGRVLNPRNRRAAVVAFDHGLHLGVIPGVDQPGAMLEQLAEAGADAFLVGPGTARRFASVFTGRGAPGLILRVDWTNRWRSPDLLGSGEGRGRMIVSVEGAARLGADAVLTYLFFGYGDPDAEARQVEDVARMAEACEVLGIGCIIEPMARGARADH
;
A
#
# COMPACT_ATOMS: atom_id res chain seq x y z
N ASP A 1 -20.08 41.68 -2.19
CA ASP A 1 -18.93 41.11 -1.45
C ASP A 1 -18.79 39.66 -1.79
N THR A 2 -18.00 39.39 -2.85
CA THR A 2 -17.60 38.05 -3.23
C THR A 2 -16.31 37.70 -2.48
N ALA A 3 -16.43 37.00 -1.37
CA ALA A 3 -15.29 36.44 -0.68
C ALA A 3 -14.64 35.40 -1.58
N SER A 4 -13.51 35.76 -2.17
CA SER A 4 -12.62 34.84 -2.87
C SER A 4 -12.03 33.87 -1.86
N ASN A 5 -12.53 32.65 -1.86
CA ASN A 5 -12.00 31.54 -1.07
C ASN A 5 -10.71 31.05 -1.76
N THR A 6 -9.61 31.80 -1.57
CA THR A 6 -8.28 31.33 -1.93
C THR A 6 -7.91 30.23 -0.93
N VAL A 7 -8.12 29.00 -1.31
CA VAL A 7 -7.49 27.85 -0.64
C VAL A 7 -5.99 28.10 -0.72
N SER A 8 -5.39 28.48 0.40
CA SER A 8 -3.94 28.61 0.51
C SER A 8 -3.31 27.28 0.13
N ASP A 9 -2.48 27.32 -0.88
CA ASP A 9 -1.58 26.24 -1.31
C ASP A 9 -0.54 26.01 -0.20
N ALA A 10 -0.97 25.39 0.90
CA ALA A 10 -0.07 24.92 1.95
C ALA A 10 0.72 23.76 1.33
N GLY A 11 1.83 24.13 0.70
CA GLY A 11 2.61 23.35 -0.22
C GLY A 11 3.09 22.03 0.35
N PHE A 12 2.62 20.96 -0.22
CA PHE A 12 3.48 19.83 -0.48
C PHE A 12 4.22 20.15 -1.79
N SER A 13 5.41 20.73 -1.67
CA SER A 13 6.34 20.77 -2.79
C SER A 13 6.78 19.34 -3.05
N PHE A 14 6.14 18.69 -4.01
CA PHE A 14 6.63 17.44 -4.55
C PHE A 14 7.60 17.79 -5.67
N PRO A 15 8.92 17.74 -5.46
CA PRO A 15 9.89 18.06 -6.50
C PRO A 15 9.83 17.07 -7.68
N ASN A 16 9.06 15.99 -7.55
CA ASN A 16 8.95 14.92 -8.52
C ASN A 16 7.56 14.91 -9.18
N THR A 17 7.51 15.38 -10.43
CA THR A 17 6.28 15.41 -11.25
C THR A 17 5.58 14.05 -11.31
N GLY A 18 6.34 12.96 -11.42
CA GLY A 18 5.79 11.61 -11.47
C GLY A 18 5.02 11.25 -10.20
N LYS A 19 5.53 11.64 -9.04
CA LYS A 19 4.86 11.43 -7.74
C LYS A 19 3.55 12.22 -7.64
N VAL A 20 3.55 13.47 -8.10
CA VAL A 20 2.33 14.32 -8.10
C VAL A 20 1.24 13.68 -8.97
N ILE A 21 1.57 13.24 -10.18
CA ILE A 21 0.63 12.62 -11.11
C ILE A 21 0.05 11.32 -10.50
N ARG A 22 0.92 10.44 -9.98
CA ARG A 22 0.49 9.16 -9.38
C ARG A 22 -0.36 9.36 -8.13
N LEU A 23 0.06 10.24 -7.22
CA LEU A 23 -0.74 10.53 -6.02
C LEU A 23 -2.09 11.17 -6.35
N GLY A 24 -2.19 11.93 -7.44
CA GLY A 24 -3.45 12.47 -7.94
C GLY A 24 -4.43 11.41 -8.44
N ARG A 25 -3.98 10.16 -8.68
CA ARG A 25 -4.85 9.01 -8.97
C ARG A 25 -5.33 8.29 -7.70
N VAL A 26 -4.59 8.43 -6.60
CA VAL A 26 -4.95 7.83 -5.30
C VAL A 26 -5.77 8.78 -4.45
N LEU A 27 -5.37 10.05 -4.42
CA LEU A 27 -6.00 11.09 -3.60
C LEU A 27 -6.80 12.04 -4.48
N ASN A 28 -8.03 12.34 -4.09
CA ASN A 28 -8.80 13.36 -4.77
C ASN A 28 -8.06 14.71 -4.68
N PRO A 29 -7.69 15.34 -5.82
CA PRO A 29 -6.86 16.53 -5.81
C PRO A 29 -7.52 17.76 -5.18
N ARG A 30 -8.87 17.80 -5.08
CA ARG A 30 -9.61 18.93 -4.53
C ARG A 30 -9.67 18.93 -3.00
N ASN A 31 -9.87 17.75 -2.39
CA ASN A 31 -10.06 17.62 -0.93
C ASN A 31 -9.00 16.75 -0.24
N ARG A 32 -8.07 16.14 -1.01
CA ARG A 32 -6.99 15.26 -0.55
C ARG A 32 -7.47 14.05 0.25
N ARG A 33 -8.67 13.59 -0.02
CA ARG A 33 -9.27 12.39 0.59
C ARG A 33 -9.30 11.26 -0.42
N ALA A 34 -9.33 10.03 0.08
CA ALA A 34 -9.52 8.83 -0.71
C ALA A 34 -10.26 7.76 0.09
N ALA A 35 -11.11 7.02 -0.60
CA ALA A 35 -11.63 5.74 -0.15
C ALA A 35 -10.70 4.65 -0.70
N VAL A 36 -9.75 4.18 0.11
CA VAL A 36 -8.83 3.11 -0.26
C VAL A 36 -9.34 1.79 0.28
N VAL A 37 -9.49 0.81 -0.59
CA VAL A 37 -9.89 -0.54 -0.20
C VAL A 37 -8.68 -1.45 -0.13
N ALA A 38 -8.42 -2.02 1.06
CA ALA A 38 -7.40 -3.04 1.24
C ALA A 38 -7.92 -4.40 0.75
N PHE A 39 -7.28 -4.93 -0.29
CA PHE A 39 -7.63 -6.20 -0.94
C PHE A 39 -6.39 -7.10 -1.08
N ASP A 40 -5.50 -7.05 -0.10
CA ASP A 40 -4.24 -7.80 -0.05
C ASP A 40 -4.25 -8.95 0.96
N HIS A 41 -5.37 -9.19 1.65
CA HIS A 41 -5.52 -10.21 2.69
C HIS A 41 -5.13 -11.61 2.20
N GLY A 42 -5.47 -11.96 0.95
CA GLY A 42 -5.12 -13.24 0.35
C GLY A 42 -3.63 -13.51 0.26
N LEU A 43 -2.81 -12.46 0.19
CA LEU A 43 -1.35 -12.56 0.18
C LEU A 43 -0.81 -13.12 1.51
N HIS A 44 -1.41 -12.72 2.61
CA HIS A 44 -0.98 -13.09 3.96
C HIS A 44 -1.70 -14.33 4.49
N LEU A 45 -3.00 -14.42 4.26
CA LEU A 45 -3.89 -15.43 4.86
C LEU A 45 -4.24 -16.58 3.92
N GLY A 46 -3.99 -16.44 2.61
CA GLY A 46 -4.49 -17.37 1.60
C GLY A 46 -5.96 -17.08 1.24
N VAL A 47 -6.67 -18.10 0.78
CA VAL A 47 -8.09 -17.97 0.43
C VAL A 47 -8.91 -17.82 1.71
N ILE A 48 -9.67 -16.73 1.79
CA ILE A 48 -10.59 -16.46 2.90
C ILE A 48 -12.02 -16.42 2.36
N PRO A 49 -13.03 -16.83 3.17
CA PRO A 49 -14.43 -16.77 2.77
C PRO A 49 -14.84 -15.36 2.34
N GLY A 50 -15.60 -15.26 1.24
CA GLY A 50 -16.07 -13.99 0.68
C GLY A 50 -15.10 -13.29 -0.26
N VAL A 51 -13.86 -13.81 -0.46
CA VAL A 51 -12.87 -13.28 -1.41
C VAL A 51 -12.45 -14.33 -2.45
N ASP A 52 -13.30 -15.32 -2.66
CA ASP A 52 -13.12 -16.41 -3.62
C ASP A 52 -13.31 -15.98 -5.08
N GLN A 53 -14.00 -14.85 -5.29
CA GLN A 53 -14.22 -14.23 -6.60
C GLN A 53 -13.57 -12.83 -6.68
N PRO A 54 -12.22 -12.74 -6.60
CA PRO A 54 -11.54 -11.46 -6.43
C PRO A 54 -11.75 -10.49 -7.58
N GLY A 55 -11.90 -10.96 -8.83
CA GLY A 55 -12.16 -10.10 -9.99
C GLY A 55 -13.49 -9.39 -9.90
N ALA A 56 -14.56 -10.14 -9.69
CA ALA A 56 -15.92 -9.58 -9.57
C ALA A 56 -16.03 -8.61 -8.38
N MET A 57 -15.36 -8.93 -7.27
CA MET A 57 -15.38 -8.04 -6.10
C MET A 57 -14.63 -6.73 -6.36
N LEU A 58 -13.47 -6.77 -7.01
CA LEU A 58 -12.73 -5.56 -7.37
C LEU A 58 -13.53 -4.68 -8.32
N GLU A 59 -14.22 -5.26 -9.31
CA GLU A 59 -15.09 -4.55 -10.23
C GLU A 59 -16.26 -3.87 -9.50
N GLN A 60 -16.98 -4.59 -8.65
CA GLN A 60 -18.06 -4.05 -7.84
C GLN A 60 -17.62 -2.90 -6.92
N LEU A 61 -16.47 -3.04 -6.28
CA LEU A 61 -15.91 -2.00 -5.41
C LEU A 61 -15.45 -0.77 -6.20
N ALA A 62 -14.91 -0.96 -7.42
CA ALA A 62 -14.58 0.14 -8.31
C ALA A 62 -15.85 0.90 -8.76
N GLU A 63 -16.90 0.19 -9.14
CA GLU A 63 -18.22 0.76 -9.49
C GLU A 63 -18.86 1.49 -8.30
N ALA A 64 -18.63 1.00 -7.08
CA ALA A 64 -19.09 1.67 -5.85
C ALA A 64 -18.29 2.94 -5.51
N GLY A 65 -17.24 3.26 -6.27
CA GLY A 65 -16.49 4.51 -6.14
C GLY A 65 -15.26 4.44 -5.25
N ALA A 66 -14.61 3.28 -5.14
CA ALA A 66 -13.28 3.20 -4.52
C ALA A 66 -12.27 4.06 -5.32
N ASP A 67 -11.56 4.95 -4.64
CA ASP A 67 -10.54 5.80 -5.26
C ASP A 67 -9.25 5.03 -5.58
N ALA A 68 -8.90 4.04 -4.75
CA ALA A 68 -7.72 3.20 -4.96
C ALA A 68 -7.89 1.84 -4.28
N PHE A 69 -7.11 0.86 -4.75
CA PHE A 69 -7.00 -0.45 -4.12
C PHE A 69 -5.57 -0.72 -3.66
N LEU A 70 -5.45 -1.27 -2.45
CA LEU A 70 -4.23 -1.91 -1.97
C LEU A 70 -4.30 -3.40 -2.31
N VAL A 71 -3.44 -3.87 -3.20
CA VAL A 71 -3.42 -5.27 -3.67
C VAL A 71 -2.01 -5.85 -3.69
N GLY A 72 -1.91 -7.16 -3.65
CA GLY A 72 -0.65 -7.86 -3.88
C GLY A 72 -0.25 -7.89 -5.37
N PRO A 73 1.04 -8.18 -5.69
CA PRO A 73 1.55 -8.19 -7.07
C PRO A 73 0.84 -9.18 -8.00
N GLY A 74 0.42 -10.32 -7.46
CA GLY A 74 -0.34 -11.33 -8.20
C GLY A 74 -1.71 -10.82 -8.64
N THR A 75 -2.43 -10.16 -7.72
CA THR A 75 -3.74 -9.56 -7.97
C THR A 75 -3.64 -8.43 -8.99
N ALA A 76 -2.65 -7.54 -8.85
CA ALA A 76 -2.43 -6.46 -9.81
C ALA A 76 -2.20 -6.97 -11.24
N ARG A 77 -1.40 -8.05 -11.42
CA ARG A 77 -1.18 -8.68 -12.73
C ARG A 77 -2.43 -9.34 -13.29
N ARG A 78 -3.14 -10.09 -12.46
CA ARG A 78 -4.30 -10.89 -12.87
C ARG A 78 -5.47 -10.02 -13.28
N PHE A 79 -5.68 -8.90 -12.60
CA PHE A 79 -6.84 -8.03 -12.76
C PHE A 79 -6.43 -6.62 -13.20
N ALA A 80 -5.44 -6.53 -14.08
CA ALA A 80 -4.92 -5.27 -14.58
C ALA A 80 -6.00 -4.39 -15.24
N SER A 81 -7.05 -5.00 -15.81
CA SER A 81 -8.19 -4.30 -16.41
C SER A 81 -8.90 -3.35 -15.45
N VAL A 82 -8.96 -3.69 -14.15
CA VAL A 82 -9.58 -2.84 -13.11
C VAL A 82 -8.87 -1.50 -12.97
N PHE A 83 -7.56 -1.47 -13.21
CA PHE A 83 -6.71 -0.29 -13.05
C PHE A 83 -6.48 0.47 -14.37
N THR A 84 -7.17 0.06 -15.45
CA THR A 84 -6.94 0.57 -16.80
C THR A 84 -8.11 1.43 -17.26
N GLY A 85 -7.81 2.56 -17.85
CA GLY A 85 -8.81 3.43 -18.45
C GLY A 85 -9.01 4.74 -17.70
N ARG A 86 -9.90 5.55 -18.25
CA ARG A 86 -10.20 6.89 -17.73
C ARG A 86 -11.08 6.76 -16.49
N GLY A 87 -10.61 7.29 -15.35
CA GLY A 87 -11.35 7.19 -14.09
C GLY A 87 -11.19 5.84 -13.36
N ALA A 88 -10.28 4.98 -13.82
CA ALA A 88 -9.93 3.76 -13.09
C ALA A 88 -9.30 4.10 -11.73
N PRO A 89 -9.55 3.27 -10.68
CA PRO A 89 -8.97 3.47 -9.37
C PRO A 89 -7.45 3.43 -9.38
N GLY A 90 -6.82 4.13 -8.44
CA GLY A 90 -5.37 4.10 -8.24
C GLY A 90 -4.88 2.73 -7.77
N LEU A 91 -3.67 2.37 -8.14
CA LEU A 91 -3.02 1.13 -7.75
C LEU A 91 -2.01 1.38 -6.63
N ILE A 92 -2.31 0.91 -5.43
CA ILE A 92 -1.36 0.82 -4.32
C ILE A 92 -0.89 -0.64 -4.24
N LEU A 93 0.42 -0.87 -4.35
CA LEU A 93 0.96 -2.21 -4.35
C LEU A 93 1.54 -2.57 -2.99
N ARG A 94 1.08 -3.68 -2.39
CA ARG A 94 1.72 -4.30 -1.23
C ARG A 94 3.07 -4.86 -1.69
N VAL A 95 4.17 -4.38 -1.12
CA VAL A 95 5.52 -4.79 -1.54
C VAL A 95 6.19 -5.75 -0.58
N ASP A 96 5.58 -6.01 0.56
CA ASP A 96 6.06 -6.94 1.58
C ASP A 96 5.06 -8.07 1.87
N TRP A 97 5.56 -9.09 2.52
CA TRP A 97 4.80 -10.22 3.03
C TRP A 97 5.18 -10.49 4.48
N THR A 98 4.21 -10.96 5.27
CA THR A 98 4.44 -11.42 6.64
C THR A 98 3.58 -12.64 6.95
N ASN A 99 4.07 -13.51 7.84
CA ASN A 99 3.29 -14.62 8.41
C ASN A 99 2.64 -14.26 9.75
N ARG A 100 2.70 -13.01 10.16
CA ARG A 100 2.16 -12.55 11.45
C ARG A 100 0.67 -12.83 11.63
N TRP A 101 -0.08 -12.73 10.53
CA TRP A 101 -1.54 -12.85 10.55
C TRP A 101 -2.05 -14.30 10.50
N ARG A 102 -1.15 -15.26 10.35
CA ARG A 102 -1.49 -16.68 10.32
C ARG A 102 -1.54 -17.25 11.73
N SER A 103 -2.39 -18.27 11.93
CA SER A 103 -2.34 -19.09 13.14
C SER A 103 -1.05 -19.92 13.21
N PRO A 104 -0.58 -20.32 14.41
CA PRO A 104 0.66 -21.08 14.56
C PRO A 104 0.69 -22.40 13.77
N ASP A 105 -0.46 -23.09 13.64
CA ASP A 105 -0.63 -24.30 12.84
C ASP A 105 -0.48 -24.09 11.33
N LEU A 106 -0.63 -22.84 10.87
CA LEU A 106 -0.39 -22.41 9.49
C LEU A 106 0.95 -21.66 9.32
N LEU A 107 1.95 -22.00 10.12
CA LEU A 107 3.28 -21.39 10.13
C LEU A 107 3.24 -19.88 10.49
N GLY A 108 2.25 -19.46 11.24
CA GLY A 108 2.17 -18.13 11.79
C GLY A 108 3.13 -17.93 12.96
N SER A 109 3.47 -16.70 13.25
CA SER A 109 4.31 -16.31 14.37
C SER A 109 3.82 -15.01 14.99
N GLY A 110 3.67 -14.99 16.30
CA GLY A 110 3.32 -13.77 17.04
C GLY A 110 4.32 -12.63 16.83
N GLU A 111 5.60 -12.94 16.66
CA GLU A 111 6.62 -11.98 16.27
C GLU A 111 6.47 -11.56 14.80
N GLY A 112 6.00 -12.47 13.95
CA GLY A 112 5.97 -12.28 12.51
C GLY A 112 7.37 -12.30 11.87
N ARG A 113 7.39 -12.51 10.58
CA ARG A 113 8.59 -12.35 9.74
C ARG A 113 8.17 -11.59 8.51
N GLY A 114 8.68 -10.37 8.36
CA GLY A 114 8.47 -9.54 7.18
C GLY A 114 9.56 -9.79 6.14
N ARG A 115 9.18 -9.74 4.87
CA ARG A 115 10.12 -9.78 3.74
C ARG A 115 9.56 -8.96 2.59
N MET A 116 10.43 -8.17 1.98
CA MET A 116 10.12 -7.53 0.70
C MET A 116 9.98 -8.63 -0.37
N ILE A 117 8.89 -8.58 -1.13
CA ILE A 117 8.54 -9.58 -2.18
C ILE A 117 8.56 -8.99 -3.57
N VAL A 118 8.61 -7.67 -3.68
CA VAL A 118 8.78 -6.94 -4.94
C VAL A 118 9.55 -5.65 -4.67
N SER A 119 10.43 -5.26 -5.59
CA SER A 119 11.13 -3.97 -5.52
C SER A 119 10.24 -2.83 -5.99
N VAL A 120 10.62 -1.59 -5.66
CA VAL A 120 9.89 -0.39 -6.12
C VAL A 120 9.90 -0.29 -7.66
N GLU A 121 11.01 -0.67 -8.31
CA GLU A 121 11.10 -0.77 -9.77
C GLU A 121 10.15 -1.83 -10.34
N GLY A 122 10.01 -2.95 -9.63
CA GLY A 122 9.03 -3.99 -9.95
C GLY A 122 7.60 -3.48 -9.83
N ALA A 123 7.30 -2.70 -8.80
CA ALA A 123 6.02 -2.04 -8.60
C ALA A 123 5.74 -0.99 -9.70
N ALA A 124 6.76 -0.20 -10.08
CA ALA A 124 6.67 0.77 -11.17
C ALA A 124 6.28 0.10 -12.50
N ARG A 125 6.94 -1.03 -12.81
CA ARG A 125 6.62 -1.81 -14.03
C ARG A 125 5.22 -2.42 -14.01
N LEU A 126 4.63 -2.62 -12.84
CA LEU A 126 3.23 -3.04 -12.68
C LEU A 126 2.24 -1.89 -12.75
N GLY A 127 2.72 -0.65 -12.89
CA GLY A 127 1.87 0.53 -12.98
C GLY A 127 1.44 1.09 -11.63
N ALA A 128 2.12 0.75 -10.54
CA ALA A 128 1.77 1.25 -9.21
C ALA A 128 1.87 2.77 -9.10
N ASP A 129 0.85 3.37 -8.52
CA ASP A 129 0.81 4.78 -8.15
C ASP A 129 1.50 5.02 -6.80
N ALA A 130 1.37 4.04 -5.90
CA ALA A 130 2.07 4.01 -4.62
C ALA A 130 2.45 2.57 -4.24
N VAL A 131 3.39 2.44 -3.34
CA VAL A 131 3.70 1.18 -2.66
C VAL A 131 3.38 1.28 -1.19
N LEU A 132 3.04 0.16 -0.56
CA LEU A 132 2.76 0.08 0.87
C LEU A 132 3.50 -1.09 1.50
N THR A 133 4.11 -0.85 2.67
CA THR A 133 4.77 -1.86 3.50
C THR A 133 4.39 -1.70 4.96
N TYR A 134 4.45 -2.80 5.72
CA TYR A 134 4.40 -2.74 7.18
C TYR A 134 5.72 -2.23 7.77
N LEU A 135 5.59 -1.61 8.94
CA LEU A 135 6.70 -1.36 9.86
C LEU A 135 6.27 -1.77 11.27
N PHE A 136 6.68 -2.95 11.68
CA PHE A 136 6.34 -3.46 13.01
C PHE A 136 7.35 -3.02 14.06
N PHE A 137 6.84 -2.61 15.20
CA PHE A 137 7.63 -2.27 16.40
C PHE A 137 7.34 -3.22 17.54
N GLY A 138 8.32 -3.39 18.43
CA GLY A 138 8.17 -4.20 19.62
C GLY A 138 8.55 -5.66 19.42
N TYR A 139 9.44 -5.96 18.48
CA TYR A 139 10.03 -7.28 18.34
C TYR A 139 10.80 -7.70 19.58
N GLY A 140 10.80 -8.99 19.89
CA GLY A 140 11.72 -9.58 20.87
C GLY A 140 13.16 -9.60 20.41
N ASP A 141 13.37 -9.68 19.09
CA ASP A 141 14.67 -9.63 18.43
C ASP A 141 14.95 -8.22 17.87
N PRO A 142 15.90 -7.46 18.47
CA PRO A 142 16.20 -6.10 18.03
C PRO A 142 16.78 -6.05 16.61
N ASP A 143 17.50 -7.09 16.16
CA ASP A 143 18.01 -7.16 14.81
C ASP A 143 16.90 -7.32 13.78
N ALA A 144 15.80 -7.99 14.11
CA ALA A 144 14.65 -8.11 13.22
C ALA A 144 13.98 -6.75 12.98
N GLU A 145 13.85 -5.95 14.03
CA GLU A 145 13.30 -4.59 13.94
C GLU A 145 14.24 -3.67 13.16
N ALA A 146 15.54 -3.68 13.46
CA ALA A 146 16.53 -2.88 12.75
C ALA A 146 16.56 -3.19 11.24
N ARG A 147 16.54 -4.48 10.86
CA ARG A 147 16.48 -4.87 9.44
C ARG A 147 15.21 -4.36 8.75
N GLN A 148 14.08 -4.34 9.44
CA GLN A 148 12.84 -3.83 8.86
C GLN A 148 12.89 -2.31 8.66
N VAL A 149 13.49 -1.57 9.60
CA VAL A 149 13.73 -0.12 9.44
C VAL A 149 14.62 0.16 8.23
N GLU A 150 15.68 -0.62 8.04
CA GLU A 150 16.56 -0.50 6.86
C GLU A 150 15.82 -0.79 5.55
N ASP A 151 14.98 -1.84 5.51
CA ASP A 151 14.20 -2.17 4.32
C ASP A 151 13.24 -1.04 3.95
N VAL A 152 12.58 -0.44 4.95
CA VAL A 152 11.69 0.71 4.76
C VAL A 152 12.47 1.94 4.27
N ALA A 153 13.63 2.21 4.82
CA ALA A 153 14.47 3.33 4.40
C ALA A 153 14.90 3.19 2.93
N ARG A 154 15.40 2.01 2.53
CA ARG A 154 15.75 1.71 1.13
C ARG A 154 14.56 1.83 0.18
N MET A 155 13.39 1.37 0.61
CA MET A 155 12.16 1.53 -0.16
C MET A 155 11.80 3.01 -0.34
N ALA A 156 11.89 3.81 0.72
CA ALA A 156 11.57 5.23 0.65
C ALA A 156 12.48 5.99 -0.33
N GLU A 157 13.79 5.71 -0.30
CA GLU A 157 14.75 6.27 -1.26
C GLU A 157 14.40 5.89 -2.71
N ALA A 158 14.12 4.61 -2.96
CA ALA A 158 13.73 4.15 -4.29
C ALA A 158 12.42 4.80 -4.77
N CYS A 159 11.46 5.03 -3.87
CA CYS A 159 10.22 5.74 -4.17
C CYS A 159 10.48 7.20 -4.59
N GLU A 160 11.42 7.89 -3.94
CA GLU A 160 11.81 9.26 -4.33
C GLU A 160 12.43 9.28 -5.71
N VAL A 161 13.37 8.36 -5.99
CA VAL A 161 14.04 8.27 -7.29
C VAL A 161 13.04 7.99 -8.42
N LEU A 162 12.07 7.10 -8.21
CA LEU A 162 11.13 6.65 -9.22
C LEU A 162 9.83 7.48 -9.27
N GLY A 163 9.65 8.43 -8.36
CA GLY A 163 8.46 9.25 -8.29
C GLY A 163 7.19 8.43 -8.00
N ILE A 164 7.28 7.47 -7.10
CA ILE A 164 6.15 6.64 -6.64
C ILE A 164 5.76 7.06 -5.22
N GLY A 165 4.47 7.02 -4.89
CA GLY A 165 4.00 7.23 -3.52
C GLY A 165 4.55 6.17 -2.58
N CYS A 166 5.03 6.57 -1.39
CA CYS A 166 5.50 5.67 -0.35
C CYS A 166 4.56 5.73 0.84
N ILE A 167 3.95 4.59 1.19
CA ILE A 167 3.05 4.46 2.32
C ILE A 167 3.66 3.47 3.29
N ILE A 168 3.77 3.86 4.54
CA ILE A 168 4.27 3.02 5.63
C ILE A 168 3.13 2.80 6.60
N GLU A 169 2.86 1.55 6.95
CA GLU A 169 1.85 1.15 7.91
C GLU A 169 2.52 0.72 9.22
N PRO A 170 2.76 1.68 10.16
CA PRO A 170 3.41 1.37 11.42
C PRO A 170 2.44 0.64 12.37
N MET A 171 2.91 -0.41 13.01
CA MET A 171 2.13 -1.17 13.99
C MET A 171 3.00 -1.60 15.18
N ALA A 172 2.53 -1.29 16.39
CA ALA A 172 3.08 -1.87 17.60
C ALA A 172 2.59 -3.33 17.71
N ARG A 173 3.47 -4.26 17.38
CA ARG A 173 3.13 -5.69 17.25
C ARG A 173 4.34 -6.56 17.53
N GLY A 174 4.60 -6.99 18.64
CA GLY A 174 5.66 -7.88 19.03
C GLY A 174 5.54 -8.24 20.48
N ALA A 175 6.46 -9.02 21.01
CA ALA A 175 6.46 -9.42 22.42
C ALA A 175 6.59 -8.22 23.38
N ARG A 176 7.04 -7.06 22.87
CA ARG A 176 7.24 -5.82 23.63
C ARG A 176 6.31 -4.69 23.21
N ALA A 177 5.23 -4.98 22.50
CA ALA A 177 4.31 -3.96 22.00
C ALA A 177 3.50 -3.24 23.11
N ASP A 178 3.44 -3.81 24.30
CA ASP A 178 2.70 -3.30 25.45
C ASP A 178 3.57 -2.46 26.42
N HIS A 179 4.83 -2.12 26.02
CA HIS A 179 5.78 -1.38 26.86
C HIS A 179 6.12 0.01 26.33
#